data_e0643b1311636bf5eb645e3f0ef7de4d
#
_entry.id   e0643b1311636bf5eb645e3f0ef7de4d
#
_cell.length_a   1.000
_cell.length_b   1.000
_cell.length_c   1.000
_cell.angle_alpha   90.00
_cell.angle_beta   90.00
_cell.angle_gamma   90.00
#
_symmetry.space_group_name_H-M   'P 1'
#
loop_
_entity.id
_entity.type
_entity.pdbx_description
1 polymer ?
#
loop_
_entity_poly.entity_id
_entity_poly.type
_entity_poly.pdbx_seq_one_letter_code
_entity_poly.pdbx_strand_id
1 'polypeptide(L)'
;EAEINALLGVRVVAKDSSVRKIKKEIELLKSQGIIGYDKEGYPFGPWPDAEYKEPKFTKAGKYAAHTSSWFGLDSKCIYDLGSKSSLPVWDSYTRVEFENGDIGNTDTVKDYLYSIGWQPDEWNWKKRGKEFFKTSAKLSDSSLERLGGVGKILMEYYTLRSRRSILQGWFPHVDENSRLHGDVFNIGTPTFRQTHKIIANLPSGQATLGKEFRSLFIAREGYSLVSADSAACQLRLLAHYMTDPDFTDTVLNGDVHQMNANILDCTRPQAKRFIFAYLYGAGAQKLSGYIEKSLKETKKSMNKYKKALPALAELIDAVNKNVEEKGWIEGLDGRAIVLNKEDRHKALNYLIQGAEAVVMKYTVAMAHEQLKAANIDAAITLFYHDEVTYEVKSEQAEQAREILMQAFEEAPKELGIDIMT
;
A
#
# COMPACT_ATOMS: atom_id res chain seq x y z
N GLU A 1 20.61 -8.63 -9.97
CA GLU A 1 20.31 -7.49 -10.86
C GLU A 1 20.83 -7.74 -12.28
N ALA A 2 22.11 -8.11 -12.45
CA ALA A 2 22.71 -8.31 -13.78
C ALA A 2 21.97 -9.36 -14.63
N GLU A 3 21.61 -10.50 -14.05
CA GLU A 3 20.86 -11.56 -14.73
C GLU A 3 19.46 -11.11 -15.14
N ILE A 4 18.78 -10.34 -14.27
CA ILE A 4 17.44 -9.83 -14.57
C ILE A 4 17.54 -8.74 -15.64
N ASN A 5 18.51 -7.84 -15.57
CA ASN A 5 18.72 -6.83 -16.59
C ASN A 5 19.01 -7.46 -17.98
N ALA A 6 19.73 -8.59 -18.02
CA ALA A 6 19.93 -9.35 -19.24
C ALA A 6 18.64 -9.93 -19.82
N LEU A 7 17.69 -10.37 -18.95
CA LEU A 7 16.36 -10.83 -19.36
C LEU A 7 15.48 -9.71 -19.90
N LEU A 8 15.62 -8.48 -19.38
CA LEU A 8 14.84 -7.33 -19.82
C LEU A 8 15.21 -6.84 -21.22
N GLY A 9 16.43 -7.18 -21.70
CA GLY A 9 16.90 -6.87 -23.05
C GLY A 9 16.97 -5.35 -23.33
N VAL A 10 16.65 -4.99 -24.57
CA VAL A 10 16.65 -3.59 -25.04
C VAL A 10 15.23 -3.17 -25.40
N ARG A 11 14.82 -2.00 -24.98
CA ARG A 11 13.53 -1.40 -25.38
C ARG A 11 13.76 -0.29 -26.39
N VAL A 12 12.74 -0.06 -27.22
CA VAL A 12 12.73 1.02 -28.20
C VAL A 12 11.77 2.11 -27.76
N VAL A 13 12.20 3.36 -27.76
CA VAL A 13 11.40 4.52 -27.40
C VAL A 13 11.42 5.58 -28.51
N ALA A 14 10.27 6.24 -28.76
CA ALA A 14 10.22 7.35 -29.68
C ALA A 14 10.98 8.56 -29.10
N LYS A 15 11.91 9.11 -29.87
CA LYS A 15 12.75 10.26 -29.46
C LYS A 15 12.01 11.58 -29.63
N ASP A 16 11.25 11.71 -30.73
CA ASP A 16 10.52 12.91 -31.11
C ASP A 16 9.11 12.93 -30.49
N SER A 17 9.02 12.64 -29.20
CA SER A 17 7.75 12.66 -28.48
C SER A 17 7.81 13.58 -27.26
N SER A 18 6.71 14.27 -26.94
CA SER A 18 6.61 15.03 -25.70
C SER A 18 6.36 14.06 -24.51
N VAL A 19 7.39 13.36 -24.14
CA VAL A 19 7.46 12.15 -23.31
C VAL A 19 6.66 12.19 -21.99
N ARG A 20 6.41 13.35 -21.38
CA ARG A 20 5.82 13.41 -20.04
C ARG A 20 4.31 13.22 -19.96
N LYS A 21 3.56 13.54 -21.01
CA LYS A 21 2.10 13.40 -21.02
C LYS A 21 1.64 11.99 -21.41
N ILE A 22 2.42 11.30 -22.15
CA ILE A 22 2.12 10.18 -23.03
C ILE A 22 2.37 8.81 -22.40
N LYS A 23 3.40 8.67 -21.56
CA LYS A 23 3.77 7.37 -20.95
C LYS A 23 2.60 6.59 -20.34
N LYS A 24 1.55 7.28 -19.91
CA LYS A 24 0.39 6.68 -19.23
C LYS A 24 -0.68 6.17 -20.19
N GLU A 25 -0.87 6.85 -21.29
CA GLU A 25 -1.80 6.44 -22.35
C GLU A 25 -1.23 5.26 -23.13
N ILE A 26 0.07 5.29 -23.40
CA ILE A 26 0.80 4.17 -24.04
C ILE A 26 0.69 2.90 -23.20
N GLU A 27 0.85 2.97 -21.89
CA GLU A 27 0.76 1.80 -21.02
C GLU A 27 -0.65 1.17 -21.04
N LEU A 28 -1.68 2.00 -21.10
CA LEU A 28 -3.04 1.52 -21.28
C LEU A 28 -3.23 0.85 -22.65
N LEU A 29 -2.70 1.45 -23.71
CA LEU A 29 -2.76 0.89 -25.06
C LEU A 29 -2.00 -0.44 -25.19
N LYS A 30 -0.84 -0.58 -24.52
CA LYS A 30 -0.11 -1.85 -24.40
C LYS A 30 -0.96 -2.92 -23.71
N SER A 31 -1.60 -2.59 -22.60
CA SER A 31 -2.46 -3.54 -21.88
C SER A 31 -3.70 -3.99 -22.69
N GLN A 32 -4.09 -3.20 -23.69
CA GLN A 32 -5.20 -3.51 -24.60
C GLN A 32 -4.75 -4.22 -25.88
N GLY A 33 -3.45 -4.47 -26.06
CA GLY A 33 -2.89 -5.08 -27.25
C GLY A 33 -2.95 -4.19 -28.51
N ILE A 34 -3.15 -2.87 -28.34
CA ILE A 34 -3.25 -1.93 -29.45
C ILE A 34 -1.87 -1.57 -29.99
N ILE A 35 -0.84 -1.55 -29.15
CA ILE A 35 0.55 -1.36 -29.55
C ILE A 35 1.16 -2.72 -29.89
N GLY A 36 1.79 -2.82 -31.06
CA GLY A 36 2.47 -4.03 -31.51
C GLY A 36 3.79 -4.30 -30.77
N TYR A 37 4.30 -5.51 -30.98
CA TYR A 37 5.60 -5.95 -30.46
C TYR A 37 6.47 -6.41 -31.64
N ASP A 38 7.77 -6.17 -31.53
CA ASP A 38 8.74 -6.69 -32.52
C ASP A 38 8.95 -8.20 -32.35
N LYS A 39 9.86 -8.77 -33.18
CA LYS A 39 10.17 -10.21 -33.15
C LYS A 39 10.82 -10.65 -31.85
N GLU A 40 11.49 -9.75 -31.18
CA GLU A 40 12.15 -9.91 -29.88
C GLU A 40 11.19 -9.71 -28.70
N GLY A 41 9.93 -9.29 -28.95
CA GLY A 41 8.91 -9.10 -27.95
C GLY A 41 8.89 -7.69 -27.31
N TYR A 42 9.58 -6.71 -27.90
CA TYR A 42 9.56 -5.34 -27.37
C TYR A 42 8.42 -4.53 -27.98
N PRO A 43 7.72 -3.70 -27.17
CA PRO A 43 6.68 -2.86 -27.70
C PRO A 43 7.26 -1.76 -28.58
N PHE A 44 6.71 -1.62 -29.77
CA PHE A 44 7.06 -0.55 -30.70
C PHE A 44 5.82 0.07 -31.31
N GLY A 45 6.00 1.27 -31.94
CA GLY A 45 4.96 2.08 -32.56
C GLY A 45 3.85 1.37 -33.33
N PRO A 46 2.89 2.12 -33.85
CA PRO A 46 2.90 3.58 -33.79
C PRO A 46 2.68 4.12 -32.37
N TRP A 47 3.50 5.08 -31.96
CA TRP A 47 3.29 5.79 -30.70
C TRP A 47 2.31 6.92 -30.93
N PRO A 48 1.12 6.97 -30.28
CA PRO A 48 0.04 7.91 -30.60
C PRO A 48 0.43 9.38 -30.56
N ASP A 49 1.44 9.70 -29.76
CA ASP A 49 1.86 11.07 -29.52
C ASP A 49 3.29 11.35 -29.98
N ALA A 50 3.87 10.44 -30.74
CA ALA A 50 5.13 10.71 -31.42
C ALA A 50 4.90 11.72 -32.54
N GLU A 51 5.83 12.64 -32.71
CA GLU A 51 5.85 13.53 -33.86
C GLU A 51 6.36 12.77 -35.07
N TYR A 52 5.48 12.46 -36.00
CA TYR A 52 5.83 11.83 -37.27
C TYR A 52 6.15 12.89 -38.31
N LYS A 53 7.28 12.73 -38.98
CA LYS A 53 7.80 13.62 -40.01
C LYS A 53 7.65 12.99 -41.38
N GLU A 54 7.20 13.74 -42.35
CA GLU A 54 7.13 13.29 -43.74
C GLU A 54 8.53 13.21 -44.34
N PRO A 55 8.77 12.22 -45.23
CA PRO A 55 10.02 12.13 -45.95
C PRO A 55 10.25 13.38 -46.81
N LYS A 56 11.46 13.96 -46.69
CA LYS A 56 11.85 15.14 -47.49
C LYS A 56 12.59 14.71 -48.73
N PHE A 57 12.33 15.44 -49.82
CA PHE A 57 12.99 15.21 -51.10
C PHE A 57 13.93 16.37 -51.47
N THR A 58 15.05 16.03 -52.11
CA THR A 58 15.92 17.00 -52.77
C THR A 58 15.29 17.49 -54.03
N LYS A 59 15.82 18.59 -54.58
CA LYS A 59 15.38 19.10 -55.93
C LYS A 59 15.52 18.06 -57.07
N ALA A 60 16.39 17.05 -56.88
CA ALA A 60 16.60 15.93 -57.81
C ALA A 60 15.70 14.71 -57.53
N GLY A 61 14.67 14.83 -56.67
CA GLY A 61 13.73 13.75 -56.35
C GLY A 61 14.28 12.64 -55.47
N LYS A 62 15.47 12.83 -54.84
CA LYS A 62 16.03 11.86 -53.90
C LYS A 62 15.61 12.19 -52.44
N TYR A 63 15.45 11.19 -51.63
CA TYR A 63 15.20 11.39 -50.19
C TYR A 63 16.29 12.22 -49.54
N ALA A 64 15.92 13.29 -48.85
CA ALA A 64 16.82 14.26 -48.25
C ALA A 64 17.02 14.06 -46.75
N ALA A 65 16.07 13.46 -46.04
CA ALA A 65 16.21 13.19 -44.63
C ALA A 65 16.99 11.89 -44.38
N HIS A 66 18.01 11.98 -43.55
CA HIS A 66 18.82 10.83 -43.14
C HIS A 66 18.83 10.73 -41.62
N THR A 67 18.69 9.54 -41.11
CA THR A 67 18.84 9.26 -39.64
C THR A 67 19.36 7.82 -39.44
N SER A 68 19.98 7.59 -38.32
CA SER A 68 20.55 6.28 -37.98
C SER A 68 19.51 5.31 -37.45
N SER A 69 18.48 5.80 -36.74
CA SER A 69 17.48 4.95 -36.10
C SER A 69 16.11 5.62 -36.18
N TRP A 70 15.13 4.95 -36.78
CA TRP A 70 13.80 5.47 -36.95
C TRP A 70 12.74 4.37 -37.10
N PHE A 71 11.51 4.69 -36.76
CA PHE A 71 10.35 3.86 -37.02
C PHE A 71 9.57 4.45 -38.18
N GLY A 72 9.28 3.63 -39.18
CA GLY A 72 8.42 3.99 -40.34
C GLY A 72 6.96 3.71 -40.00
N LEU A 73 6.09 4.72 -40.23
CA LEU A 73 4.67 4.61 -39.89
C LEU A 73 3.94 3.67 -40.82
N ASP A 74 4.22 3.76 -42.13
CA ASP A 74 3.56 2.96 -43.15
C ASP A 74 4.13 1.54 -43.23
N SER A 75 5.46 1.42 -43.11
CA SER A 75 6.17 0.12 -43.07
C SER A 75 5.97 -0.63 -41.77
N LYS A 76 5.65 0.06 -40.66
CA LYS A 76 5.60 -0.48 -39.29
C LYS A 76 6.88 -1.19 -38.90
N CYS A 77 8.02 -0.72 -39.39
CA CYS A 77 9.34 -1.30 -39.15
C CYS A 77 10.24 -0.31 -38.43
N ILE A 78 11.13 -0.85 -37.60
CA ILE A 78 12.25 -0.11 -37.00
C ILE A 78 13.46 -0.31 -37.89
N TYR A 79 14.13 0.79 -38.21
CA TYR A 79 15.37 0.83 -38.95
C TYR A 79 16.48 1.33 -38.02
N ASP A 80 17.50 0.52 -37.80
CA ASP A 80 18.67 0.88 -36.99
C ASP A 80 19.96 0.49 -37.73
N LEU A 81 20.85 1.46 -37.85
CA LEU A 81 22.14 1.30 -38.52
C LEU A 81 23.34 1.52 -37.60
N GLY A 82 23.04 1.74 -36.31
CA GLY A 82 24.08 2.14 -35.37
C GLY A 82 24.52 3.61 -35.57
N SER A 83 25.41 4.08 -34.71
CA SER A 83 25.78 5.49 -34.59
C SER A 83 26.62 6.06 -35.74
N LYS A 84 27.13 5.23 -36.63
CA LYS A 84 28.07 5.61 -37.68
C LYS A 84 27.51 5.66 -39.08
N SER A 85 26.25 5.29 -39.26
CA SER A 85 25.62 5.19 -40.57
C SER A 85 24.27 5.86 -40.57
N SER A 86 23.84 6.36 -41.69
CA SER A 86 22.47 6.89 -41.90
C SER A 86 21.90 6.46 -43.19
N LEU A 87 20.64 6.07 -43.25
CA LEU A 87 19.89 5.79 -44.45
C LEU A 87 18.95 6.93 -44.79
N PRO A 88 18.64 7.13 -46.10
CA PRO A 88 17.55 7.99 -46.48
C PRO A 88 16.24 7.45 -45.92
N VAL A 89 15.43 8.35 -45.38
CA VAL A 89 14.11 8.03 -44.83
C VAL A 89 13.07 8.12 -45.99
N TRP A 90 12.40 7.02 -46.27
CA TRP A 90 11.44 6.87 -47.37
C TRP A 90 10.00 6.73 -46.94
N ASP A 91 9.71 6.89 -45.62
CA ASP A 91 8.43 6.68 -44.99
C ASP A 91 8.14 7.82 -43.99
N SER A 92 6.89 8.06 -43.68
CA SER A 92 6.56 8.93 -42.52
C SER A 92 7.17 8.35 -41.27
N TYR A 93 7.96 9.10 -40.51
CA TYR A 93 8.85 8.53 -39.51
C TYR A 93 8.92 9.32 -38.22
N THR A 94 9.23 8.60 -37.14
CA THR A 94 9.74 9.20 -35.91
C THR A 94 11.09 8.58 -35.56
N ARG A 95 11.98 9.38 -35.00
CA ARG A 95 13.28 8.87 -34.55
C ARG A 95 13.08 8.02 -33.28
N VAL A 96 13.87 6.96 -33.16
CA VAL A 96 13.83 6.05 -32.01
C VAL A 96 15.18 6.01 -31.32
N GLU A 97 15.15 5.70 -30.03
CA GLU A 97 16.32 5.41 -29.22
C GLU A 97 16.16 4.02 -28.60
N PHE A 98 17.29 3.34 -28.41
CA PHE A 98 17.34 2.04 -27.76
C PHE A 98 17.83 2.24 -26.32
N GLU A 99 17.03 1.80 -25.37
CA GLU A 99 17.36 1.85 -23.94
C GLU A 99 17.62 0.42 -23.45
N ASN A 100 18.76 0.19 -22.80
CA ASN A 100 19.06 -1.11 -22.17
C ASN A 100 18.03 -1.40 -21.06
N GLY A 101 17.68 -2.68 -20.91
CA GLY A 101 16.85 -3.14 -19.82
C GLY A 101 17.49 -2.84 -18.48
N ASP A 102 16.71 -2.25 -17.59
CA ASP A 102 17.10 -1.95 -16.22
C ASP A 102 15.94 -2.27 -15.29
N ILE A 103 16.16 -3.21 -14.37
CA ILE A 103 15.17 -3.58 -13.35
C ILE A 103 14.82 -2.42 -12.41
N GLY A 104 15.70 -1.44 -12.29
CA GLY A 104 15.45 -0.19 -11.59
C GLY A 104 14.44 0.72 -12.28
N ASN A 105 14.28 0.56 -13.60
CA ASN A 105 13.34 1.28 -14.43
C ASN A 105 12.06 0.45 -14.61
N THR A 106 10.97 0.85 -13.93
CA THR A 106 9.70 0.14 -13.99
C THR A 106 9.07 0.12 -15.39
N ASP A 107 9.41 1.05 -16.27
CA ASP A 107 8.89 1.07 -17.64
C ASP A 107 9.53 -0.09 -18.45
N THR A 108 10.84 -0.32 -18.33
CA THR A 108 11.51 -1.46 -19.01
C THR A 108 11.00 -2.81 -18.51
N VAL A 109 10.77 -2.91 -17.18
CA VAL A 109 10.20 -4.13 -16.59
C VAL A 109 8.79 -4.39 -17.13
N LYS A 110 7.93 -3.39 -17.19
CA LYS A 110 6.57 -3.54 -17.71
C LYS A 110 6.55 -3.86 -19.20
N ASP A 111 7.42 -3.26 -20.00
CA ASP A 111 7.55 -3.56 -21.41
C ASP A 111 7.87 -5.04 -21.62
N TYR A 112 8.87 -5.56 -20.90
CA TYR A 112 9.16 -6.98 -20.91
C TYR A 112 7.99 -7.84 -20.44
N LEU A 113 7.32 -7.46 -19.36
CA LEU A 113 6.19 -8.22 -18.84
C LEU A 113 5.02 -8.26 -19.83
N TYR A 114 4.71 -7.14 -20.52
CA TYR A 114 3.70 -7.11 -21.56
C TYR A 114 4.09 -8.03 -22.74
N SER A 115 5.38 -8.08 -23.10
CA SER A 115 5.86 -8.94 -24.20
C SER A 115 5.65 -10.44 -23.91
N ILE A 116 5.69 -10.84 -22.63
CA ILE A 116 5.43 -12.22 -22.21
C ILE A 116 3.97 -12.48 -21.79
N GLY A 117 3.06 -11.55 -22.07
CA GLY A 117 1.61 -11.72 -21.87
C GLY A 117 1.10 -11.29 -20.49
N TRP A 118 1.82 -10.47 -19.74
CA TRP A 118 1.34 -9.94 -18.46
C TRP A 118 0.05 -9.14 -18.61
N GLN A 119 -0.90 -9.42 -17.71
CA GLN A 119 -2.17 -8.69 -17.60
C GLN A 119 -2.24 -8.04 -16.23
N PRO A 120 -2.12 -6.69 -16.14
CA PRO A 120 -2.24 -5.97 -14.87
C PRO A 120 -3.67 -6.02 -14.34
N ASP A 121 -3.81 -6.26 -13.06
CA ASP A 121 -5.09 -6.26 -12.33
C ASP A 121 -5.31 -4.98 -11.53
N GLU A 122 -4.24 -4.25 -11.21
CA GLU A 122 -4.29 -2.97 -10.51
C GLU A 122 -3.69 -1.84 -11.32
N TRP A 123 -4.28 -0.64 -11.15
CA TRP A 123 -3.89 0.58 -11.85
C TRP A 123 -3.77 1.76 -10.89
N ASN A 124 -2.88 2.68 -11.20
CA ASN A 124 -2.89 4.00 -10.62
C ASN A 124 -3.99 4.84 -11.29
N TRP A 125 -4.66 5.67 -10.49
CA TRP A 125 -5.75 6.51 -10.95
C TRP A 125 -5.42 7.97 -10.72
N LYS A 126 -5.79 8.83 -11.66
CA LYS A 126 -5.76 10.28 -11.49
C LYS A 126 -7.16 10.85 -11.60
N LYS A 127 -7.47 11.81 -10.69
CA LYS A 127 -8.70 12.61 -10.76
C LYS A 127 -8.47 13.80 -11.69
N ARG A 128 -9.35 14.02 -12.67
CA ARG A 128 -9.39 15.20 -13.52
C ARG A 128 -10.83 15.72 -13.54
N GLY A 129 -11.07 16.81 -12.82
CA GLY A 129 -12.43 17.29 -12.54
C GLY A 129 -13.21 16.28 -11.71
N LYS A 130 -14.36 15.78 -12.21
CA LYS A 130 -15.19 14.77 -11.54
C LYS A 130 -14.85 13.33 -11.93
N GLU A 131 -13.99 13.12 -12.91
CA GLU A 131 -13.68 11.81 -13.49
C GLU A 131 -12.34 11.26 -12.98
N PHE A 132 -12.26 9.93 -12.93
CA PHE A 132 -11.04 9.20 -12.59
C PHE A 132 -10.54 8.44 -13.82
N PHE A 133 -9.28 8.63 -14.16
CA PHE A 133 -8.62 7.96 -15.28
C PHE A 133 -7.57 6.97 -14.78
N LYS A 134 -7.54 5.79 -15.39
CA LYS A 134 -6.41 4.89 -15.27
C LYS A 134 -5.15 5.58 -15.79
N THR A 135 -4.04 5.41 -15.10
CA THR A 135 -2.76 5.99 -15.52
C THR A 135 -1.71 4.91 -15.77
N SER A 136 -0.99 4.45 -14.78
CA SER A 136 0.01 3.41 -14.95
C SER A 136 -0.45 2.12 -14.29
N ALA A 137 -0.17 0.98 -14.90
CA ALA A 137 -0.39 -0.33 -14.28
C ALA A 137 0.51 -0.47 -13.05
N LYS A 138 0.02 -1.17 -12.03
CA LYS A 138 0.84 -1.53 -10.87
C LYS A 138 1.40 -2.93 -11.06
N LEU A 139 2.62 -3.12 -10.63
CA LEU A 139 3.22 -4.43 -10.47
C LEU A 139 2.72 -5.03 -9.15
N SER A 140 1.47 -5.54 -9.17
CA SER A 140 0.86 -6.17 -8.00
C SER A 140 1.37 -7.60 -7.83
N ASP A 141 1.49 -8.06 -6.58
CA ASP A 141 1.91 -9.43 -6.29
C ASP A 141 1.00 -10.45 -7.00
N SER A 142 -0.32 -10.23 -6.98
CA SER A 142 -1.30 -11.09 -7.65
C SER A 142 -1.11 -11.18 -9.16
N SER A 143 -0.73 -10.09 -9.83
CA SER A 143 -0.49 -10.09 -11.27
C SER A 143 0.86 -10.73 -11.64
N LEU A 144 1.87 -10.55 -10.80
CA LEU A 144 3.18 -11.16 -10.98
C LEU A 144 3.16 -12.66 -10.68
N GLU A 145 2.43 -13.08 -9.66
CA GLU A 145 2.31 -14.50 -9.29
C GLU A 145 1.77 -15.36 -10.44
N ARG A 146 0.86 -14.82 -11.25
CA ARG A 146 0.33 -15.49 -12.45
C ARG A 146 1.38 -15.75 -13.55
N LEU A 147 2.50 -15.05 -13.52
CA LEU A 147 3.61 -15.24 -14.47
C LEU A 147 4.59 -16.35 -14.07
N GLY A 148 4.34 -17.03 -12.95
CA GLY A 148 5.17 -18.15 -12.50
C GLY A 148 6.60 -17.75 -12.14
N GLY A 149 7.60 -18.39 -12.74
CA GLY A 149 9.02 -18.21 -12.37
C GLY A 149 9.52 -16.78 -12.43
N VAL A 150 9.27 -16.07 -13.53
CA VAL A 150 9.69 -14.66 -13.72
C VAL A 150 9.01 -13.76 -12.72
N GLY A 151 7.71 -13.94 -12.49
CA GLY A 151 6.96 -13.16 -11.52
C GLY A 151 7.50 -13.33 -10.09
N LYS A 152 7.82 -14.56 -9.68
CA LYS A 152 8.43 -14.84 -8.37
C LYS A 152 9.76 -14.13 -8.18
N ILE A 153 10.64 -14.18 -9.17
CA ILE A 153 11.94 -13.50 -9.13
C ILE A 153 11.76 -11.99 -8.97
N LEU A 154 10.83 -11.39 -9.70
CA LEU A 154 10.55 -9.95 -9.59
C LEU A 154 9.97 -9.58 -8.23
N MET A 155 9.03 -10.37 -7.69
CA MET A 155 8.46 -10.17 -6.35
C MET A 155 9.55 -10.22 -5.27
N GLU A 156 10.43 -11.22 -5.34
CA GLU A 156 11.56 -11.35 -4.42
C GLU A 156 12.51 -10.15 -4.54
N TYR A 157 12.88 -9.77 -5.76
CA TYR A 157 13.75 -8.62 -6.00
C TYR A 157 13.16 -7.33 -5.42
N TYR A 158 11.88 -7.02 -5.70
CA TYR A 158 11.25 -5.80 -5.18
C TYR A 158 11.12 -5.82 -3.67
N THR A 159 10.87 -7.00 -3.09
CA THR A 159 10.85 -7.17 -1.64
C THR A 159 12.22 -6.88 -1.03
N LEU A 160 13.27 -7.51 -1.53
CA LEU A 160 14.65 -7.32 -1.05
C LEU A 160 15.13 -5.87 -1.27
N ARG A 161 14.81 -5.28 -2.42
CA ARG A 161 15.10 -3.87 -2.71
C ARG A 161 14.41 -2.93 -1.69
N SER A 162 13.15 -3.20 -1.36
CA SER A 162 12.41 -2.45 -0.35
C SER A 162 13.07 -2.61 1.04
N ARG A 163 13.45 -3.83 1.42
CA ARG A 163 14.15 -4.10 2.69
C ARG A 163 15.49 -3.37 2.76
N ARG A 164 16.29 -3.47 1.71
CA ARG A 164 17.57 -2.74 1.60
C ARG A 164 17.36 -1.23 1.74
N SER A 165 16.35 -0.67 1.09
CA SER A 165 16.06 0.77 1.15
C SER A 165 15.68 1.22 2.56
N ILE A 166 14.93 0.41 3.31
CA ILE A 166 14.60 0.69 4.72
C ILE A 166 15.88 0.74 5.56
N LEU A 167 16.74 -0.28 5.47
CA LEU A 167 18.00 -0.34 6.21
C LEU A 167 18.92 0.84 5.86
N GLN A 168 19.07 1.15 4.57
CA GLN A 168 19.88 2.29 4.13
C GLN A 168 19.34 3.62 4.66
N GLY A 169 18.01 3.73 4.79
CA GLY A 169 17.38 4.91 5.39
C GLY A 169 17.64 5.05 6.89
N TRP A 170 17.98 3.99 7.60
CA TRP A 170 18.26 4.03 9.04
C TRP A 170 19.68 4.46 9.38
N PHE A 171 20.67 4.08 8.57
CA PHE A 171 22.10 4.35 8.86
C PHE A 171 22.42 5.80 9.26
N PRO A 172 21.86 6.83 8.59
CA PRO A 172 22.14 8.23 8.96
C PRO A 172 21.59 8.66 10.33
N HIS A 173 20.70 7.83 10.92
CA HIS A 173 19.98 8.12 12.17
C HIS A 173 20.45 7.25 13.34
N VAL A 174 21.50 6.46 13.14
CA VAL A 174 22.15 5.69 14.20
C VAL A 174 23.22 6.55 14.85
N ASP A 175 23.18 6.68 16.17
CA ASP A 175 24.14 7.46 16.93
C ASP A 175 25.40 6.65 17.29
N GLU A 176 26.33 7.28 17.99
CA GLU A 176 27.60 6.69 18.44
C GLU A 176 27.43 5.53 19.44
N ASN A 177 26.27 5.44 20.12
CA ASN A 177 25.90 4.38 21.02
C ASN A 177 25.12 3.26 20.33
N SER A 178 25.10 3.24 19.00
CA SER A 178 24.35 2.29 18.18
C SER A 178 22.83 2.35 18.40
N ARG A 179 22.30 3.51 18.83
CA ARG A 179 20.85 3.71 18.99
C ARG A 179 20.28 4.37 17.74
N LEU A 180 19.17 3.81 17.30
CA LEU A 180 18.38 4.36 16.18
C LEU A 180 17.28 5.27 16.71
N HIS A 181 17.34 6.54 16.38
CA HIS A 181 16.36 7.54 16.78
C HIS A 181 15.29 7.73 15.71
N GLY A 182 14.03 7.49 16.09
CA GLY A 182 12.87 7.73 15.25
C GLY A 182 12.13 8.99 15.65
N ASP A 183 11.62 9.73 14.66
CA ASP A 183 10.73 10.85 14.89
C ASP A 183 9.29 10.37 14.98
N VAL A 184 8.56 10.81 16.00
CA VAL A 184 7.14 10.52 16.20
C VAL A 184 6.35 11.82 16.30
N PHE A 185 5.38 11.99 15.42
CA PHE A 185 4.42 13.08 15.49
C PHE A 185 3.16 12.58 16.18
N ASN A 186 2.93 13.04 17.40
CA ASN A 186 1.86 12.52 18.26
C ASN A 186 0.45 12.69 17.65
N ILE A 187 0.21 13.75 16.88
CA ILE A 187 -1.05 14.01 16.16
C ILE A 187 -0.72 14.17 14.67
N GLY A 188 -0.38 13.05 14.01
CA GLY A 188 0.08 13.07 12.62
C GLY A 188 -1.02 12.80 11.60
N THR A 189 -2.21 12.36 12.03
CA THR A 189 -3.34 12.05 11.16
C THR A 189 -4.62 12.74 11.61
N PRO A 190 -5.64 12.89 10.73
CA PRO A 190 -6.95 13.39 11.13
C PRO A 190 -7.65 12.56 12.21
N THR A 191 -7.26 11.30 12.38
CA THR A 191 -7.74 10.37 13.42
C THR A 191 -6.91 10.43 14.70
N PHE A 192 -6.06 11.45 14.85
CA PHE A 192 -5.16 11.65 16.00
C PHE A 192 -4.14 10.53 16.25
N ARG A 193 -3.99 9.58 15.32
CA ARG A 193 -2.90 8.59 15.38
C ARG A 193 -1.55 9.28 15.19
N GLN A 194 -0.53 8.70 15.80
CA GLN A 194 0.85 9.10 15.53
C GLN A 194 1.23 8.78 14.09
N THR A 195 2.16 9.57 13.55
CA THR A 195 2.93 9.22 12.36
C THR A 195 4.39 9.10 12.72
N HIS A 196 5.03 8.13 12.12
CA HIS A 196 6.42 7.79 12.37
C HIS A 196 7.27 8.12 11.15
N LYS A 197 8.46 8.68 11.38
CA LYS A 197 9.52 8.77 10.41
C LYS A 197 10.64 7.83 10.82
N ILE A 198 11.51 7.48 9.86
CA ILE A 198 12.68 6.64 10.06
C ILE A 198 12.29 5.20 10.42
N ILE A 199 11.79 4.96 11.64
CA ILE A 199 11.30 3.64 12.08
C ILE A 199 9.81 3.56 11.77
N ALA A 200 9.48 3.22 10.52
CA ALA A 200 8.12 3.05 10.06
C ALA A 200 8.02 1.81 9.15
N ASN A 201 6.82 1.21 9.09
CA ASN A 201 6.54 0.08 8.20
C ASN A 201 7.50 -1.11 8.37
N LEU A 202 7.86 -1.43 9.61
CA LEU A 202 8.62 -2.64 9.90
C LEU A 202 7.90 -3.88 9.34
N PRO A 203 8.62 -4.77 8.63
CA PRO A 203 8.00 -5.98 8.16
C PRO A 203 7.50 -6.83 9.34
N SER A 204 6.32 -7.44 9.17
CA SER A 204 5.81 -8.38 10.17
C SER A 204 6.77 -9.56 10.32
N GLY A 205 6.79 -10.20 11.48
CA GLY A 205 7.68 -11.35 11.74
C GLY A 205 7.44 -12.55 10.80
N GLN A 206 6.31 -12.59 10.09
CA GLN A 206 6.00 -13.62 9.09
C GLN A 206 6.38 -13.21 7.65
N ALA A 207 6.69 -11.94 7.43
CA ALA A 207 7.12 -11.45 6.14
C ALA A 207 8.59 -11.80 5.88
N THR A 208 8.99 -11.79 4.61
CA THR A 208 10.39 -11.99 4.19
C THR A 208 11.32 -11.04 4.95
N LEU A 209 12.32 -11.61 5.63
CA LEU A 209 13.28 -10.91 6.50
C LEU A 209 12.64 -10.17 7.69
N GLY A 210 11.40 -10.47 8.04
CA GLY A 210 10.69 -9.76 9.12
C GLY A 210 11.28 -10.05 10.50
N LYS A 211 11.67 -11.30 10.77
CA LYS A 211 12.32 -11.68 12.02
C LYS A 211 13.70 -11.04 12.15
N GLU A 212 14.47 -11.05 11.08
CA GLU A 212 15.80 -10.45 11.01
C GLU A 212 15.74 -8.94 11.24
N PHE A 213 14.76 -8.24 10.64
CA PHE A 213 14.55 -6.81 10.89
C PHE A 213 14.22 -6.52 12.35
N ARG A 214 13.37 -7.34 12.96
CA ARG A 214 12.98 -7.15 14.36
C ARG A 214 14.13 -7.49 15.31
N SER A 215 14.98 -8.46 15.00
CA SER A 215 16.15 -8.82 15.79
C SER A 215 17.28 -7.78 15.79
N LEU A 216 17.22 -6.76 14.93
CA LEU A 216 18.13 -5.62 14.97
C LEU A 216 17.87 -4.69 16.17
N PHE A 217 16.66 -4.74 16.73
CA PHE A 217 16.31 -3.96 17.92
C PHE A 217 16.53 -4.80 19.17
N ILE A 218 17.55 -4.46 19.91
CA ILE A 218 17.97 -5.15 21.14
C ILE A 218 17.99 -4.17 22.31
N ALA A 219 17.78 -4.66 23.50
CA ALA A 219 18.01 -3.88 24.71
C ALA A 219 19.50 -3.69 24.96
N ARG A 220 19.88 -2.61 25.64
CA ARG A 220 21.24 -2.42 26.16
C ARG A 220 21.59 -3.48 27.21
N GLU A 221 22.86 -3.63 27.52
CA GLU A 221 23.33 -4.58 28.53
C GLU A 221 22.67 -4.31 29.92
N GLY A 222 22.19 -5.37 30.56
CA GLY A 222 21.47 -5.29 31.82
C GLY A 222 20.00 -4.88 31.72
N TYR A 223 19.48 -4.70 30.48
CA TYR A 223 18.08 -4.33 30.21
C TYR A 223 17.39 -5.38 29.35
N SER A 224 16.07 -5.35 29.38
CA SER A 224 15.19 -6.19 28.58
C SER A 224 14.14 -5.34 27.89
N LEU A 225 13.65 -5.77 26.72
CA LEU A 225 12.49 -5.16 26.05
C LEU A 225 11.21 -5.82 26.57
N VAL A 226 10.31 -5.01 27.08
CA VAL A 226 8.97 -5.42 27.51
C VAL A 226 7.95 -4.77 26.60
N SER A 227 7.21 -5.59 25.85
CA SER A 227 6.22 -5.12 24.87
C SER A 227 4.82 -5.56 25.27
N ALA A 228 3.85 -4.70 25.02
CA ALA A 228 2.42 -5.00 25.16
C ALA A 228 1.69 -4.53 23.91
N ASP A 229 0.73 -5.33 23.45
CA ASP A 229 -0.08 -5.10 22.25
C ASP A 229 -1.56 -5.35 22.57
N SER A 230 -2.44 -4.47 22.10
CA SER A 230 -3.88 -4.60 22.34
C SER A 230 -4.52 -5.57 21.36
N ALA A 231 -4.84 -6.77 21.83
CA ALA A 231 -5.44 -7.80 21.01
C ALA A 231 -6.77 -7.36 20.38
N ALA A 232 -6.83 -7.37 19.05
CA ALA A 232 -8.04 -7.02 18.27
C ALA A 232 -8.63 -5.65 18.61
N CYS A 233 -7.81 -4.67 19.00
CA CYS A 233 -8.21 -3.34 19.46
C CYS A 233 -9.36 -2.74 18.66
N GLN A 234 -9.23 -2.66 17.33
CA GLN A 234 -10.26 -2.06 16.47
C GLN A 234 -11.59 -2.83 16.46
N LEU A 235 -11.55 -4.17 16.59
CA LEU A 235 -12.79 -4.97 16.63
C LEU A 235 -13.50 -4.84 17.98
N ARG A 236 -12.76 -4.71 19.06
CA ARG A 236 -13.29 -4.42 20.40
C ARG A 236 -13.92 -3.03 20.44
N LEU A 237 -13.26 -2.01 19.89
CA LEU A 237 -13.82 -0.66 19.75
C LEU A 237 -15.03 -0.64 18.84
N LEU A 238 -15.05 -1.41 17.77
CA LEU A 238 -16.23 -1.56 16.92
C LEU A 238 -17.39 -2.15 17.71
N ALA A 239 -17.17 -3.21 18.52
CA ALA A 239 -18.18 -3.82 19.37
C ALA A 239 -18.73 -2.83 20.40
N HIS A 240 -17.87 -2.00 20.99
CA HIS A 240 -18.28 -0.92 21.89
C HIS A 240 -19.26 0.04 21.22
N TYR A 241 -18.96 0.54 20.02
CA TYR A 241 -19.84 1.45 19.30
C TYR A 241 -21.11 0.78 18.76
N MET A 242 -21.06 -0.52 18.43
CA MET A 242 -22.23 -1.26 17.95
C MET A 242 -23.23 -1.54 19.06
N THR A 243 -22.78 -1.68 20.31
CA THR A 243 -23.61 -2.07 21.47
C THR A 243 -24.44 -3.34 21.23
N ASP A 244 -23.89 -4.27 20.44
CA ASP A 244 -24.51 -5.54 20.05
C ASP A 244 -23.92 -6.66 20.93
N PRO A 245 -24.71 -7.29 21.82
CA PRO A 245 -24.22 -8.32 22.75
C PRO A 245 -23.66 -9.56 22.03
N ASP A 246 -24.30 -10.01 20.95
CA ASP A 246 -23.88 -11.20 20.21
C ASP A 246 -22.56 -10.96 19.46
N PHE A 247 -22.42 -9.79 18.87
CA PHE A 247 -21.16 -9.40 18.24
C PHE A 247 -20.06 -9.22 19.30
N THR A 248 -20.37 -8.63 20.44
CA THR A 248 -19.44 -8.45 21.56
C THR A 248 -18.94 -9.80 22.08
N ASP A 249 -19.84 -10.74 22.32
CA ASP A 249 -19.48 -12.10 22.74
C ASP A 249 -18.57 -12.78 21.71
N THR A 250 -18.91 -12.64 20.43
CA THR A 250 -18.08 -13.18 19.34
C THR A 250 -16.68 -12.57 19.30
N VAL A 251 -16.54 -11.25 19.60
CA VAL A 251 -15.24 -10.58 19.65
C VAL A 251 -14.41 -11.04 20.84
N LEU A 252 -15.04 -11.27 22.00
CA LEU A 252 -14.36 -11.62 23.24
C LEU A 252 -14.03 -13.14 23.32
N ASN A 253 -14.98 -13.98 22.96
CA ASN A 253 -14.95 -15.41 23.22
C ASN A 253 -14.94 -16.28 21.95
N GLY A 254 -15.20 -15.69 20.79
CA GLY A 254 -15.35 -16.40 19.52
C GLY A 254 -14.28 -16.08 18.48
N ASP A 255 -14.62 -16.34 17.23
CA ASP A 255 -13.80 -15.99 16.07
C ASP A 255 -14.62 -15.14 15.09
N VAL A 256 -14.48 -13.80 15.21
CA VAL A 256 -15.15 -12.82 14.33
C VAL A 256 -14.82 -13.06 12.86
N HIS A 257 -13.62 -13.50 12.54
CA HIS A 257 -13.24 -13.73 11.16
C HIS A 257 -13.90 -14.99 10.60
N GLN A 258 -14.10 -16.02 11.41
CA GLN A 258 -14.85 -17.21 11.02
C GLN A 258 -16.36 -16.92 10.92
N MET A 259 -16.92 -16.15 11.84
CA MET A 259 -18.31 -15.67 11.73
C MET A 259 -18.51 -14.91 10.41
N ASN A 260 -17.64 -13.97 10.09
CA ASN A 260 -17.71 -13.22 8.85
C ASN A 260 -17.53 -14.11 7.61
N ALA A 261 -16.66 -15.12 7.67
CA ALA A 261 -16.46 -16.09 6.59
C ALA A 261 -17.75 -16.85 6.27
N ASN A 262 -18.48 -17.27 7.30
CA ASN A 262 -19.77 -17.97 7.18
C ASN A 262 -20.85 -17.05 6.58
N ILE A 263 -20.92 -15.78 6.99
CA ILE A 263 -21.87 -14.81 6.43
C ILE A 263 -21.58 -14.54 4.95
N LEU A 264 -20.30 -14.35 4.62
CA LEU A 264 -19.83 -13.96 3.29
C LEU A 264 -19.69 -15.15 2.33
N ASP A 265 -19.76 -16.39 2.84
CA ASP A 265 -19.49 -17.59 2.07
C ASP A 265 -18.11 -17.51 1.38
N CYS A 266 -17.07 -17.40 2.20
CA CYS A 266 -15.67 -17.31 1.77
C CYS A 266 -14.74 -17.90 2.85
N THR A 267 -13.44 -17.99 2.55
CA THR A 267 -12.47 -18.48 3.54
C THR A 267 -12.21 -17.45 4.66
N ARG A 268 -11.79 -17.93 5.82
CA ARG A 268 -11.45 -17.08 6.97
C ARG A 268 -10.39 -15.99 6.64
N PRO A 269 -9.30 -16.28 5.90
CA PRO A 269 -8.34 -15.24 5.47
C PRO A 269 -8.96 -14.20 4.52
N GLN A 270 -9.86 -14.61 3.61
CA GLN A 270 -10.60 -13.72 2.74
C GLN A 270 -11.53 -12.81 3.55
N ALA A 271 -12.28 -13.39 4.51
CA ALA A 271 -13.16 -12.62 5.40
C ALA A 271 -12.38 -11.60 6.23
N LYS A 272 -11.21 -11.95 6.77
CA LYS A 272 -10.34 -11.01 7.49
C LYS A 272 -9.96 -9.81 6.63
N ARG A 273 -9.55 -10.02 5.38
CA ARG A 273 -9.23 -8.92 4.45
C ARG A 273 -10.46 -8.10 4.08
N PHE A 274 -11.60 -8.77 3.87
CA PHE A 274 -12.86 -8.13 3.53
C PHE A 274 -13.34 -7.19 4.63
N ILE A 275 -13.41 -7.66 5.91
CA ILE A 275 -13.97 -6.87 7.00
C ILE A 275 -13.18 -5.58 7.22
N PHE A 276 -11.84 -5.64 7.28
CA PHE A 276 -11.05 -4.43 7.45
C PHE A 276 -11.19 -3.47 6.25
N ALA A 277 -11.19 -3.99 5.02
CA ALA A 277 -11.43 -3.14 3.86
C ALA A 277 -12.84 -2.54 3.86
N TYR A 278 -13.86 -3.29 4.28
CA TYR A 278 -15.25 -2.81 4.39
C TYR A 278 -15.39 -1.72 5.44
N LEU A 279 -14.83 -1.92 6.64
CA LEU A 279 -14.80 -0.91 7.70
C LEU A 279 -14.06 0.36 7.26
N TYR A 280 -13.06 0.22 6.39
CA TYR A 280 -12.30 1.34 5.81
C TYR A 280 -12.99 1.99 4.59
N GLY A 281 -14.24 1.62 4.33
CA GLY A 281 -15.05 2.24 3.30
C GLY A 281 -14.74 1.77 1.87
N ALA A 282 -14.12 0.59 1.71
CA ALA A 282 -13.86 0.04 0.38
C ALA A 282 -15.18 -0.27 -0.36
N GLY A 283 -15.28 0.19 -1.61
CA GLY A 283 -16.42 -0.12 -2.47
C GLY A 283 -16.41 -1.57 -3.00
N ALA A 284 -17.55 -2.02 -3.54
CA ALA A 284 -17.76 -3.37 -4.03
C ALA A 284 -16.69 -3.86 -5.03
N GLN A 285 -16.15 -2.97 -5.87
CA GLN A 285 -15.10 -3.28 -6.83
C GLN A 285 -13.80 -3.75 -6.15
N LYS A 286 -13.39 -3.10 -5.06
CA LYS A 286 -12.21 -3.50 -4.31
C LYS A 286 -12.47 -4.77 -3.48
N LEU A 287 -13.65 -4.85 -2.88
CA LEU A 287 -14.06 -5.99 -2.05
C LEU A 287 -14.18 -7.29 -2.85
N SER A 288 -14.56 -7.21 -4.14
CA SER A 288 -14.66 -8.38 -5.03
C SER A 288 -13.33 -9.12 -5.18
N GLY A 289 -12.21 -8.39 -5.22
CA GLY A 289 -10.87 -8.99 -5.27
C GLY A 289 -10.49 -9.75 -4.00
N TYR A 290 -10.99 -9.34 -2.83
CA TYR A 290 -10.66 -10.02 -1.57
C TYR A 290 -11.41 -11.33 -1.36
N ILE A 291 -12.64 -11.45 -1.87
CA ILE A 291 -13.46 -12.67 -1.74
C ILE A 291 -13.56 -13.46 -3.06
N GLU A 292 -12.84 -13.03 -4.09
CA GLU A 292 -12.75 -13.70 -5.40
C GLU A 292 -14.12 -13.96 -6.04
N LYS A 293 -15.04 -13.00 -5.90
CA LYS A 293 -16.40 -13.06 -6.44
C LYS A 293 -16.61 -11.99 -7.50
N SER A 294 -17.54 -12.22 -8.42
CA SER A 294 -17.95 -11.19 -9.37
C SER A 294 -18.52 -9.94 -8.66
N LEU A 295 -18.50 -8.80 -9.33
CA LEU A 295 -19.06 -7.57 -8.76
C LEU A 295 -20.54 -7.71 -8.34
N LYS A 296 -21.32 -8.47 -9.12
CA LYS A 296 -22.75 -8.74 -8.83
C LYS A 296 -22.91 -9.58 -7.56
N GLU A 297 -22.11 -10.63 -7.42
CA GLU A 297 -22.11 -11.51 -6.23
C GLU A 297 -21.58 -10.77 -5.01
N THR A 298 -20.54 -9.96 -5.16
CA THR A 298 -20.00 -9.14 -4.08
C THR A 298 -21.05 -8.16 -3.53
N LYS A 299 -21.81 -7.50 -4.40
CA LYS A 299 -22.93 -6.64 -3.97
C LYS A 299 -24.01 -7.44 -3.20
N LYS A 300 -24.29 -8.68 -3.62
CA LYS A 300 -25.21 -9.57 -2.87
C LYS A 300 -24.62 -9.95 -1.50
N SER A 301 -23.33 -10.30 -1.45
CA SER A 301 -22.62 -10.61 -0.20
C SER A 301 -22.62 -9.40 0.76
N MET A 302 -22.36 -8.18 0.27
CA MET A 302 -22.45 -6.97 1.08
C MET A 302 -23.84 -6.73 1.65
N ASN A 303 -24.91 -6.96 0.85
CA ASN A 303 -26.28 -6.83 1.33
C ASN A 303 -26.64 -7.91 2.37
N LYS A 304 -26.16 -9.14 2.18
CA LYS A 304 -26.29 -10.24 3.16
C LYS A 304 -25.59 -9.86 4.46
N TYR A 305 -24.38 -9.32 4.37
CA TYR A 305 -23.57 -8.88 5.49
C TYR A 305 -24.24 -7.79 6.31
N LYS A 306 -24.77 -6.74 5.64
CA LYS A 306 -25.56 -5.68 6.30
C LYS A 306 -26.79 -6.20 7.04
N LYS A 307 -27.49 -7.20 6.46
CA LYS A 307 -28.65 -7.82 7.09
C LYS A 307 -28.29 -8.71 8.27
N ALA A 308 -27.13 -9.35 8.22
CA ALA A 308 -26.65 -10.21 9.30
C ALA A 308 -26.11 -9.40 10.50
N LEU A 309 -25.66 -8.17 10.27
CA LEU A 309 -25.12 -7.27 11.29
C LEU A 309 -25.85 -5.91 11.23
N PRO A 310 -27.12 -5.85 11.68
CA PRO A 310 -27.93 -4.64 11.60
C PRO A 310 -27.33 -3.49 12.41
N ALA A 311 -26.80 -3.74 13.61
CA ALA A 311 -26.15 -2.73 14.44
C ALA A 311 -24.95 -2.08 13.74
N LEU A 312 -24.17 -2.85 12.97
CA LEU A 312 -23.08 -2.29 12.15
C LEU A 312 -23.64 -1.39 11.04
N ALA A 313 -24.72 -1.78 10.39
CA ALA A 313 -25.33 -0.98 9.33
C ALA A 313 -25.87 0.34 9.90
N GLU A 314 -26.55 0.31 11.04
CA GLU A 314 -27.07 1.49 11.76
C GLU A 314 -25.93 2.43 12.18
N LEU A 315 -24.83 1.89 12.72
CA LEU A 315 -23.65 2.68 13.09
C LEU A 315 -23.05 3.38 11.86
N ILE A 316 -22.89 2.66 10.73
CA ILE A 316 -22.39 3.25 9.48
C ILE A 316 -23.29 4.38 9.01
N ASP A 317 -24.60 4.19 9.03
CA ASP A 317 -25.58 5.19 8.59
C ASP A 317 -25.57 6.41 9.53
N ALA A 318 -25.45 6.20 10.84
CA ALA A 318 -25.38 7.28 11.83
C ALA A 318 -24.13 8.16 11.66
N VAL A 319 -22.94 7.55 11.52
CA VAL A 319 -21.71 8.33 11.31
C VAL A 319 -21.68 9.04 9.97
N ASN A 320 -22.22 8.42 8.91
CA ASN A 320 -22.34 9.05 7.60
C ASN A 320 -23.28 10.27 7.63
N LYS A 321 -24.41 10.15 8.34
CA LYS A 321 -25.36 11.25 8.53
C LYS A 321 -24.72 12.43 9.28
N ASN A 322 -23.95 12.16 10.35
CA ASN A 322 -23.23 13.21 11.07
C ASN A 322 -22.26 13.98 10.17
N VAL A 323 -21.52 13.28 9.30
CA VAL A 323 -20.64 13.94 8.33
C VAL A 323 -21.42 14.77 7.31
N GLU A 324 -22.57 14.28 6.84
CA GLU A 324 -23.42 15.02 5.89
C GLU A 324 -24.01 16.31 6.50
N GLU A 325 -24.46 16.23 7.74
CA GLU A 325 -25.12 17.35 8.43
C GLU A 325 -24.12 18.34 9.03
N LYS A 326 -23.08 17.83 9.73
CA LYS A 326 -22.19 18.64 10.56
C LYS A 326 -20.79 18.82 9.94
N GLY A 327 -20.34 17.91 9.05
CA GLY A 327 -18.98 17.89 8.52
C GLY A 327 -17.94 17.26 9.47
N TRP A 328 -18.40 16.65 10.57
CA TRP A 328 -17.52 15.98 11.56
C TRP A 328 -18.28 14.88 12.31
N ILE A 329 -17.51 14.01 12.95
CA ILE A 329 -18.01 13.00 13.91
C ILE A 329 -17.36 13.24 15.27
N GLU A 330 -18.05 12.89 16.33
CA GLU A 330 -17.53 12.98 17.69
C GLU A 330 -16.63 11.78 17.98
N GLY A 331 -15.39 12.04 18.39
CA GLY A 331 -14.43 11.03 18.86
C GLY A 331 -14.74 10.57 20.27
N LEU A 332 -14.04 9.53 20.73
CA LEU A 332 -14.24 8.91 22.05
C LEU A 332 -14.11 9.90 23.22
N ASP A 333 -13.26 10.88 23.09
CA ASP A 333 -12.99 11.92 24.09
C ASP A 333 -13.72 13.25 23.83
N GLY A 334 -14.75 13.23 23.00
CA GLY A 334 -15.54 14.41 22.65
C GLY A 334 -14.92 15.32 21.59
N ARG A 335 -13.72 15.03 21.11
CA ARG A 335 -13.09 15.81 20.03
C ARG A 335 -13.81 15.63 18.70
N ALA A 336 -13.90 16.73 17.93
CA ALA A 336 -14.42 16.67 16.58
C ALA A 336 -13.38 16.08 15.61
N ILE A 337 -13.75 15.00 14.92
CA ILE A 337 -12.98 14.44 13.80
C ILE A 337 -13.63 14.99 12.53
N VAL A 338 -12.95 15.91 11.86
CA VAL A 338 -13.47 16.63 10.69
C VAL A 338 -13.28 15.79 9.43
N LEU A 339 -14.33 15.66 8.62
CA LEU A 339 -14.30 14.97 7.33
C LEU A 339 -15.01 15.79 6.27
N ASN A 340 -14.48 15.75 5.04
CA ASN A 340 -15.23 16.27 3.90
C ASN A 340 -16.43 15.36 3.58
N LYS A 341 -17.52 15.94 3.12
CA LYS A 341 -18.74 15.19 2.72
C LYS A 341 -18.47 14.12 1.65
N GLU A 342 -17.51 14.36 0.78
CA GLU A 342 -17.06 13.39 -0.24
C GLU A 342 -16.38 12.16 0.37
N ASP A 343 -15.77 12.31 1.55
CA ASP A 343 -15.04 11.29 2.28
C ASP A 343 -15.88 10.58 3.35
N ARG A 344 -17.20 10.83 3.42
CA ARG A 344 -18.09 10.25 4.42
C ARG A 344 -17.98 8.72 4.55
N HIS A 345 -17.67 8.02 3.44
CA HIS A 345 -17.47 6.58 3.45
C HIS A 345 -16.30 6.11 4.33
N LYS A 346 -15.43 7.03 4.76
CA LYS A 346 -14.33 6.79 5.69
C LYS A 346 -14.70 7.05 7.15
N ALA A 347 -15.93 7.55 7.43
CA ALA A 347 -16.31 8.05 8.75
C ALA A 347 -16.20 6.98 9.84
N LEU A 348 -16.68 5.75 9.59
CA LEU A 348 -16.54 4.65 10.54
C LEU A 348 -15.08 4.31 10.82
N ASN A 349 -14.24 4.27 9.79
CA ASN A 349 -12.80 4.06 9.97
C ASN A 349 -12.17 5.16 10.84
N TYR A 350 -12.56 6.42 10.61
CA TYR A 350 -12.04 7.55 11.39
C TYR A 350 -12.49 7.48 12.84
N LEU A 351 -13.73 7.06 13.09
CA LEU A 351 -14.24 6.86 14.44
C LEU A 351 -13.42 5.80 15.19
N ILE A 352 -13.26 4.61 14.59
CA ILE A 352 -12.55 3.48 15.22
C ILE A 352 -11.06 3.80 15.42
N GLN A 353 -10.39 4.34 14.40
CA GLN A 353 -8.98 4.71 14.51
C GLN A 353 -8.75 5.87 15.49
N GLY A 354 -9.69 6.81 15.57
CA GLY A 354 -9.64 7.90 16.54
C GLY A 354 -9.78 7.38 17.97
N ALA A 355 -10.73 6.46 18.19
CA ALA A 355 -10.90 5.82 19.48
C ALA A 355 -9.66 5.01 19.90
N GLU A 356 -9.10 4.20 18.99
CA GLU A 356 -7.85 3.48 19.24
C GLU A 356 -6.70 4.43 19.63
N ALA A 357 -6.54 5.55 18.91
CA ALA A 357 -5.51 6.53 19.21
C ALA A 357 -5.69 7.16 20.61
N VAL A 358 -6.92 7.40 21.04
CA VAL A 358 -7.24 7.93 22.38
C VAL A 358 -6.94 6.89 23.45
N VAL A 359 -7.50 5.68 23.30
CA VAL A 359 -7.30 4.58 24.28
C VAL A 359 -5.83 4.30 24.46
N MET A 360 -5.08 4.10 23.37
CA MET A 360 -3.67 3.74 23.46
C MET A 360 -2.80 4.85 24.08
N LYS A 361 -3.08 6.12 23.79
CA LYS A 361 -2.37 7.23 24.42
C LYS A 361 -2.66 7.32 25.91
N TYR A 362 -3.90 7.07 26.28
CA TYR A 362 -4.31 7.06 27.70
C TYR A 362 -3.64 5.90 28.43
N THR A 363 -3.64 4.70 27.83
CA THR A 363 -2.96 3.51 28.34
C THR A 363 -1.46 3.76 28.54
N VAL A 364 -0.78 4.33 27.54
CA VAL A 364 0.66 4.61 27.64
C VAL A 364 0.98 5.66 28.70
N ALA A 365 0.14 6.70 28.83
CA ALA A 365 0.29 7.72 29.87
C ALA A 365 0.13 7.09 31.26
N MET A 366 -0.92 6.30 31.48
CA MET A 366 -1.18 5.59 32.72
C MET A 366 -0.03 4.63 33.07
N ALA A 367 0.41 3.82 32.12
CA ALA A 367 1.55 2.91 32.28
C ALA A 367 2.82 3.65 32.70
N HIS A 368 3.11 4.79 32.06
CA HIS A 368 4.28 5.61 32.37
C HIS A 368 4.23 6.14 33.82
N GLU A 369 3.10 6.67 34.25
CA GLU A 369 2.90 7.16 35.62
C GLU A 369 3.03 6.03 36.63
N GLN A 370 2.45 4.86 36.38
CA GLN A 370 2.54 3.69 37.26
C GLN A 370 3.97 3.14 37.37
N LEU A 371 4.69 3.02 36.24
CA LEU A 371 6.10 2.61 36.22
C LEU A 371 6.97 3.57 37.04
N LYS A 372 6.76 4.87 36.87
CA LYS A 372 7.47 5.90 37.63
C LYS A 372 7.16 5.84 39.12
N ALA A 373 5.88 5.68 39.49
CA ALA A 373 5.46 5.55 40.88
C ALA A 373 6.07 4.30 41.58
N ALA A 374 6.26 3.23 40.83
CA ALA A 374 6.90 1.99 41.28
C ALA A 374 8.45 2.04 41.29
N ASN A 375 9.07 3.18 40.95
CA ASN A 375 10.52 3.35 40.76
C ASN A 375 11.13 2.32 39.79
N ILE A 376 10.42 1.95 38.74
CA ILE A 376 10.93 1.08 37.68
C ILE A 376 11.81 1.93 36.71
N ASP A 377 13.06 1.46 36.54
CA ASP A 377 13.96 2.04 35.51
C ASP A 377 13.52 1.56 34.13
N ALA A 378 12.65 2.33 33.51
CA ALA A 378 12.03 2.02 32.23
C ALA A 378 11.99 3.25 31.32
N ALA A 379 12.30 3.04 30.04
CA ALA A 379 12.21 4.04 28.99
C ALA A 379 11.38 3.52 27.81
N ILE A 380 10.41 4.31 27.33
CA ILE A 380 9.65 3.96 26.13
C ILE A 380 10.57 4.00 24.91
N THR A 381 10.61 2.91 24.15
CA THR A 381 11.44 2.78 22.94
C THR A 381 10.60 2.73 21.68
N LEU A 382 9.37 2.21 21.78
CA LEU A 382 8.43 2.16 20.66
C LEU A 382 7.01 2.42 21.17
N PHE A 383 6.28 3.27 20.45
CA PHE A 383 4.83 3.36 20.57
C PHE A 383 4.26 3.40 19.15
N TYR A 384 3.73 2.28 18.69
CA TYR A 384 3.28 2.11 17.31
C TYR A 384 1.86 1.57 17.28
N HIS A 385 0.89 2.47 17.05
CA HIS A 385 -0.55 2.19 17.00
C HIS A 385 -1.10 1.56 18.29
N ASP A 386 -1.23 0.25 18.31
CA ASP A 386 -1.75 -0.60 19.37
C ASP A 386 -0.66 -1.35 20.17
N GLU A 387 0.62 -1.12 19.81
CA GLU A 387 1.80 -1.72 20.46
C GLU A 387 2.64 -0.66 21.18
N VAL A 388 3.08 -0.96 22.40
CA VAL A 388 4.08 -0.17 23.11
C VAL A 388 5.21 -1.08 23.60
N THR A 389 6.45 -0.60 23.49
CA THR A 389 7.63 -1.31 23.99
C THR A 389 8.44 -0.39 24.88
N TYR A 390 8.81 -0.89 26.04
CA TYR A 390 9.73 -0.27 26.99
C TYR A 390 11.04 -1.04 27.05
N GLU A 391 12.15 -0.32 27.16
CA GLU A 391 13.43 -0.86 27.61
C GLU A 391 13.47 -0.72 29.12
N VAL A 392 13.56 -1.85 29.85
CA VAL A 392 13.41 -1.93 31.30
C VAL A 392 14.60 -2.65 31.86
N LYS A 393 15.09 -2.23 33.04
CA LYS A 393 16.14 -2.95 33.78
C LYS A 393 15.73 -4.41 33.97
N SER A 394 16.58 -5.36 33.59
CA SER A 394 16.18 -6.77 33.45
C SER A 394 15.61 -7.37 34.74
N GLU A 395 16.12 -6.96 35.91
CA GLU A 395 15.62 -7.42 37.21
C GLU A 395 14.20 -6.91 37.55
N GLN A 396 13.74 -5.84 36.87
CA GLN A 396 12.42 -5.22 37.08
C GLN A 396 11.44 -5.55 35.90
N ALA A 397 11.87 -6.37 34.93
CA ALA A 397 11.12 -6.59 33.71
C ALA A 397 9.75 -7.24 33.97
N GLU A 398 9.66 -8.20 34.91
CA GLU A 398 8.38 -8.86 35.20
C GLU A 398 7.41 -7.91 35.91
N GLN A 399 7.87 -7.10 36.86
CA GLN A 399 7.05 -6.08 37.50
C GLN A 399 6.56 -5.03 36.48
N ALA A 400 7.43 -4.63 35.56
CA ALA A 400 7.02 -3.72 34.45
C ALA A 400 5.96 -4.35 33.57
N ARG A 401 6.09 -5.64 33.23
CA ARG A 401 5.09 -6.40 32.47
C ARG A 401 3.72 -6.37 33.12
N GLU A 402 3.67 -6.62 34.46
CA GLU A 402 2.42 -6.59 35.20
C GLU A 402 1.78 -5.20 35.19
N ILE A 403 2.56 -4.14 35.39
CA ILE A 403 2.09 -2.75 35.33
C ILE A 403 1.54 -2.42 33.95
N LEU A 404 2.24 -2.83 32.89
CA LEU A 404 1.74 -2.62 31.52
C LEU A 404 0.41 -3.33 31.29
N MET A 405 0.31 -4.59 31.68
CA MET A 405 -0.95 -5.34 31.55
C MET A 405 -2.09 -4.66 32.31
N GLN A 406 -1.83 -4.24 33.56
CA GLN A 406 -2.82 -3.50 34.36
C GLN A 406 -3.27 -2.21 33.66
N ALA A 407 -2.34 -1.43 33.12
CA ALA A 407 -2.68 -0.20 32.39
C ALA A 407 -3.53 -0.46 31.13
N PHE A 408 -3.26 -1.56 30.40
CA PHE A 408 -4.07 -1.97 29.25
C PHE A 408 -5.49 -2.39 29.64
N GLU A 409 -5.71 -2.85 30.87
CA GLU A 409 -7.02 -3.21 31.40
C GLU A 409 -7.77 -2.00 31.99
N GLU A 410 -7.08 -1.12 32.71
CA GLU A 410 -7.69 -0.03 33.48
C GLU A 410 -7.98 1.20 32.62
N ALA A 411 -7.05 1.62 31.77
CA ALA A 411 -7.21 2.83 30.98
C ALA A 411 -8.45 2.83 30.07
N PRO A 412 -8.80 1.74 29.36
CA PRO A 412 -10.06 1.69 28.60
C PRO A 412 -11.29 1.82 29.49
N LYS A 413 -11.29 1.23 30.70
CA LYS A 413 -12.44 1.32 31.64
C LYS A 413 -12.69 2.74 32.10
N GLU A 414 -11.61 3.51 32.36
CA GLU A 414 -11.74 4.94 32.70
C GLU A 414 -12.36 5.76 31.56
N LEU A 415 -12.22 5.28 30.33
CA LEU A 415 -12.86 5.86 29.12
C LEU A 415 -14.25 5.28 28.83
N GLY A 416 -14.80 4.45 29.73
CA GLY A 416 -16.10 3.82 29.57
C GLY A 416 -16.14 2.63 28.62
N ILE A 417 -15.00 1.98 28.37
CA ILE A 417 -14.88 0.83 27.46
C ILE A 417 -14.54 -0.42 28.25
N ASP A 418 -15.55 -1.21 28.62
CA ASP A 418 -15.37 -2.41 29.47
C ASP A 418 -14.87 -3.63 28.70
N ILE A 419 -14.89 -3.59 27.37
CA ILE A 419 -14.61 -4.76 26.50
C ILE A 419 -13.18 -4.82 25.99
N MET A 420 -12.28 -3.99 26.50
CA MET A 420 -10.87 -3.98 26.08
C MET A 420 -9.97 -4.91 26.92
N THR A 421 -10.50 -5.52 27.96
CA THR A 421 -9.80 -6.44 28.86
C THR A 421 -9.64 -7.84 28.30
#